data_632dc403cf1c183cc73c537c2c76b5ff
#
_entry.id   632dc403cf1c183cc73c537c2c76b5ff
#
_cell.length_a   1.000
_cell.length_b   1.000
_cell.length_c   1.000
_cell.angle_alpha   90.00
_cell.angle_beta   90.00
_cell.angle_gamma   90.00
#
_symmetry.space_group_name_H-M   'P 1'
#
loop_
_entity.id
_entity.type
_entity.pdbx_description
1 polymer ?
#
loop_
_entity_poly.entity_id
_entity_poly.type
_entity_poly.pdbx_seq_one_letter_code
_entity_poly.pdbx_strand_id
1 'polypeptide(L)'
;MEMRGEASKAAKAMVAIAAIAFAVEFLIVLGLSALGYDLNSPTTILFNALLLALVIAPPIYWVVLAPIRVEYDKRLAAETEAQEMSRMAITDPLTHLMNRRGITVGLLDAMAQAERYRTPLIIAMADIDHFKEINDTYGHKAGDRVLRQVTAIFTEALRMPDKVGRFGGEEFLIIMPHTKLVQGRKIAERIRASVSKWKFELGSQTVHLTISIGMTQFKPGDDIEKLVSLADKALYDAKKGGRNLVVARKTQ
;
A
#
# COMPACT_ATOMS: atom_id res chain seq x y z
N MET A 1 23.88 6.91 -19.18
CA MET A 1 25.22 6.65 -19.72
C MET A 1 25.84 5.39 -19.12
N GLU A 2 25.58 5.07 -17.85
CA GLU A 2 26.07 3.86 -17.16
C GLU A 2 25.57 2.53 -17.75
N MET A 3 24.28 2.42 -18.08
CA MET A 3 23.69 1.19 -18.65
C MET A 3 24.36 0.74 -19.98
N ARG A 4 24.85 1.67 -20.82
CA ARG A 4 25.59 1.33 -22.04
C ARG A 4 26.99 0.78 -21.74
N GLY A 5 27.60 1.22 -20.64
CA GLY A 5 28.91 0.74 -20.19
C GLY A 5 28.87 -0.69 -19.66
N GLU A 6 27.82 -1.04 -18.90
CA GLU A 6 27.65 -2.38 -18.36
C GLU A 6 27.24 -3.41 -19.44
N ALA A 7 26.34 -3.05 -20.35
CA ALA A 7 25.99 -3.89 -21.49
C ALA A 7 27.22 -4.21 -22.36
N SER A 8 28.14 -3.23 -22.54
CA SER A 8 29.39 -3.43 -23.27
C SER A 8 30.35 -4.37 -22.54
N LYS A 9 30.42 -4.30 -21.21
CA LYS A 9 31.25 -5.22 -20.39
C LYS A 9 30.72 -6.65 -20.44
N ALA A 10 29.42 -6.82 -20.29
CA ALA A 10 28.76 -8.13 -20.38
C ALA A 10 28.94 -8.76 -21.76
N ALA A 11 28.77 -7.98 -22.83
CA ALA A 11 29.01 -8.45 -24.18
C ALA A 11 30.47 -8.90 -24.43
N LYS A 12 31.44 -8.14 -23.94
CA LYS A 12 32.86 -8.53 -24.00
C LYS A 12 33.17 -9.80 -23.23
N ALA A 13 32.59 -9.94 -22.04
CA ALA A 13 32.72 -11.14 -21.22
C ALA A 13 32.09 -12.37 -21.91
N MET A 14 30.94 -12.24 -22.53
CA MET A 14 30.32 -13.32 -23.30
C MET A 14 31.16 -13.75 -24.51
N VAL A 15 31.76 -12.80 -25.24
CA VAL A 15 32.65 -13.11 -26.34
C VAL A 15 33.93 -13.83 -25.83
N ALA A 16 34.48 -13.41 -24.70
CA ALA A 16 35.62 -14.10 -24.09
C ALA A 16 35.30 -15.53 -23.66
N ILE A 17 34.10 -15.73 -23.02
CA ILE A 17 33.64 -17.07 -22.63
C ILE A 17 33.46 -17.96 -23.87
N ALA A 18 32.88 -17.46 -24.95
CA ALA A 18 32.71 -18.21 -26.19
C ALA A 18 34.06 -18.59 -26.83
N ALA A 19 35.03 -17.68 -26.82
CA ALA A 19 36.37 -17.96 -27.33
C ALA A 19 37.10 -19.03 -26.48
N ILE A 20 37.00 -18.94 -25.15
CA ILE A 20 37.56 -19.93 -24.22
C ILE A 20 36.89 -21.30 -24.44
N ALA A 21 35.55 -21.32 -24.57
CA ALA A 21 34.79 -22.54 -24.80
C ALA A 21 35.25 -23.25 -26.10
N PHE A 22 35.41 -22.49 -27.18
CA PHE A 22 35.88 -22.99 -28.46
C PHE A 22 37.31 -23.56 -28.36
N ALA A 23 38.24 -22.85 -27.70
CA ALA A 23 39.60 -23.31 -27.50
C ALA A 23 39.66 -24.61 -26.65
N VAL A 24 38.86 -24.69 -25.59
CA VAL A 24 38.74 -25.89 -24.74
C VAL A 24 38.18 -27.07 -25.52
N GLU A 25 37.08 -26.85 -26.28
CA GLU A 25 36.52 -27.89 -27.15
C GLU A 25 37.53 -28.43 -28.15
N PHE A 26 38.27 -27.55 -28.82
CA PHE A 26 39.32 -27.93 -29.73
C PHE A 26 40.40 -28.79 -29.06
N LEU A 27 40.84 -28.42 -27.85
CA LEU A 27 41.85 -29.16 -27.11
C LEU A 27 41.32 -30.54 -26.65
N ILE A 28 40.04 -30.64 -26.22
CA ILE A 28 39.41 -31.89 -25.83
C ILE A 28 39.33 -32.84 -27.04
N VAL A 29 38.87 -32.35 -28.19
CA VAL A 29 38.76 -33.14 -29.41
C VAL A 29 40.13 -33.62 -29.87
N LEU A 30 41.13 -32.75 -29.86
CA LEU A 30 42.51 -33.09 -30.19
C LEU A 30 43.07 -34.17 -29.25
N GLY A 31 42.84 -34.04 -27.94
CA GLY A 31 43.30 -35.01 -26.93
C GLY A 31 42.62 -36.37 -27.09
N LEU A 32 41.31 -36.40 -27.31
CA LEU A 32 40.58 -37.64 -27.55
C LEU A 32 41.04 -38.35 -28.84
N SER A 33 41.27 -37.58 -29.89
CA SER A 33 41.85 -38.10 -31.16
C SER A 33 43.24 -38.69 -30.97
N ALA A 34 44.09 -38.01 -30.20
CA ALA A 34 45.45 -38.48 -29.90
C ALA A 34 45.49 -39.77 -29.06
N LEU A 35 44.47 -39.98 -28.24
CA LEU A 35 44.27 -41.19 -27.43
C LEU A 35 43.58 -42.33 -28.20
N GLY A 36 43.23 -42.13 -29.47
CA GLY A 36 42.66 -43.17 -30.32
C GLY A 36 41.14 -43.38 -30.12
N TYR A 37 40.44 -42.45 -29.47
CA TYR A 37 39.00 -42.51 -29.36
C TYR A 37 38.32 -42.19 -30.68
N ASP A 38 37.25 -42.98 -31.02
CA ASP A 38 36.42 -42.65 -32.15
C ASP A 38 35.52 -41.44 -31.83
N LEU A 39 35.82 -40.31 -32.49
CA LEU A 39 35.11 -39.05 -32.29
C LEU A 39 33.61 -39.08 -32.71
N ASN A 40 33.25 -40.07 -33.54
CA ASN A 40 31.87 -40.24 -33.98
C ASN A 40 31.06 -41.22 -33.08
N SER A 41 31.73 -41.84 -32.12
CA SER A 41 31.03 -42.71 -31.17
C SER A 41 30.07 -41.91 -30.28
N PRO A 42 28.84 -42.36 -30.06
CA PRO A 42 27.86 -41.68 -29.18
C PRO A 42 28.38 -41.46 -27.76
N THR A 43 29.22 -42.36 -27.27
CA THR A 43 29.81 -42.23 -25.92
C THR A 43 30.85 -41.13 -25.85
N THR A 44 31.70 -40.98 -26.88
CA THR A 44 32.69 -39.93 -26.99
C THR A 44 32.04 -38.53 -27.14
N ILE A 45 30.97 -38.45 -27.94
CA ILE A 45 30.17 -37.21 -28.11
C ILE A 45 29.54 -36.79 -26.78
N LEU A 46 28.95 -37.73 -26.05
CA LEU A 46 28.34 -37.44 -24.75
C LEU A 46 29.38 -37.00 -23.70
N PHE A 47 30.52 -37.67 -23.67
CA PHE A 47 31.62 -37.32 -22.77
C PHE A 47 32.18 -35.92 -23.05
N ASN A 48 32.41 -35.59 -24.32
CA ASN A 48 32.84 -34.25 -24.74
C ASN A 48 31.85 -33.18 -24.35
N ALA A 49 30.56 -33.42 -24.57
CA ALA A 49 29.49 -32.48 -24.17
C ALA A 49 29.42 -32.22 -22.66
N LEU A 50 29.62 -33.25 -21.85
CA LEU A 50 29.67 -33.14 -20.38
C LEU A 50 30.91 -32.36 -19.89
N LEU A 51 32.09 -32.61 -20.48
CA LEU A 51 33.30 -31.87 -20.15
C LEU A 51 33.16 -30.39 -20.52
N LEU A 52 32.64 -30.11 -21.70
CA LEU A 52 32.39 -28.74 -22.16
C LEU A 52 31.40 -27.99 -21.24
N ALA A 53 30.34 -28.65 -20.85
CA ALA A 53 29.34 -28.10 -19.92
C ALA A 53 29.99 -27.78 -18.54
N LEU A 54 30.86 -28.65 -18.05
CA LEU A 54 31.53 -28.45 -16.76
C LEU A 54 32.48 -27.24 -16.78
N VAL A 55 33.09 -26.95 -17.92
CA VAL A 55 34.01 -25.80 -18.10
C VAL A 55 33.24 -24.50 -18.34
N ILE A 56 32.12 -24.52 -19.08
CA ILE A 56 31.39 -23.33 -19.48
C ILE A 56 30.40 -22.87 -18.39
N ALA A 57 29.76 -23.80 -17.68
CA ALA A 57 28.73 -23.46 -16.72
C ALA A 57 29.18 -22.50 -15.59
N PRO A 58 30.36 -22.70 -14.96
CA PRO A 58 30.83 -21.79 -13.90
C PRO A 58 31.03 -20.34 -14.37
N PRO A 59 31.74 -20.08 -15.47
CA PRO A 59 31.90 -18.70 -16.00
C PRO A 59 30.55 -18.05 -16.32
N ILE A 60 29.64 -18.76 -16.95
CA ILE A 60 28.29 -18.24 -17.24
C ILE A 60 27.56 -17.89 -15.95
N TYR A 61 27.62 -18.76 -14.95
CA TYR A 61 27.00 -18.50 -13.64
C TYR A 61 27.56 -17.22 -13.02
N TRP A 62 28.89 -17.09 -12.92
CA TRP A 62 29.51 -15.96 -12.24
C TRP A 62 29.41 -14.64 -13.00
N VAL A 63 29.44 -14.68 -14.35
CA VAL A 63 29.42 -13.46 -15.17
C VAL A 63 27.98 -13.00 -15.48
N VAL A 64 27.03 -13.94 -15.63
CA VAL A 64 25.67 -13.62 -16.07
C VAL A 64 24.67 -13.75 -14.92
N LEU A 65 24.62 -14.88 -14.24
CA LEU A 65 23.58 -15.17 -13.27
C LEU A 65 23.84 -14.56 -11.88
N ALA A 66 25.08 -14.55 -11.43
CA ALA A 66 25.41 -14.02 -10.11
C ALA A 66 25.14 -12.52 -9.97
N PRO A 67 25.50 -11.64 -10.93
CA PRO A 67 25.16 -10.22 -10.86
C PRO A 67 23.64 -9.96 -10.86
N ILE A 68 22.89 -10.74 -11.66
CA ILE A 68 21.42 -10.61 -11.73
C ILE A 68 20.80 -10.97 -10.38
N ARG A 69 21.28 -12.03 -9.72
CA ARG A 69 20.80 -12.40 -8.38
C ARG A 69 21.10 -11.33 -7.35
N VAL A 70 22.31 -10.80 -7.32
CA VAL A 70 22.70 -9.75 -6.37
C VAL A 70 21.86 -8.48 -6.55
N GLU A 71 21.56 -8.09 -7.79
CA GLU A 71 20.71 -6.94 -8.06
C GLU A 71 19.25 -7.19 -7.66
N TYR A 72 18.75 -8.40 -7.92
CA TYR A 72 17.42 -8.81 -7.50
C TYR A 72 17.26 -8.81 -5.98
N ASP A 73 18.24 -9.39 -5.26
CA ASP A 73 18.24 -9.43 -3.80
C ASP A 73 18.31 -8.02 -3.18
N LYS A 74 19.11 -7.13 -3.77
CA LYS A 74 19.17 -5.72 -3.35
C LYS A 74 17.85 -4.99 -3.53
N ARG A 75 17.17 -5.20 -4.66
CA ARG A 75 15.84 -4.60 -4.89
C ARG A 75 14.82 -5.12 -3.91
N LEU A 76 14.78 -6.42 -3.68
CA LEU A 76 13.88 -7.03 -2.73
C LEU A 76 14.12 -6.53 -1.30
N ALA A 77 15.40 -6.39 -0.89
CA ALA A 77 15.75 -5.82 0.41
C ALA A 77 15.31 -4.35 0.55
N ALA A 78 15.55 -3.54 -0.49
CA ALA A 78 15.13 -2.13 -0.49
C ALA A 78 13.60 -1.97 -0.47
N GLU A 79 12.86 -2.82 -1.17
CA GLU A 79 11.39 -2.83 -1.14
C GLU A 79 10.86 -3.24 0.23
N THR A 80 11.46 -4.26 0.87
CA THR A 80 11.07 -4.67 2.22
C THR A 80 11.36 -3.60 3.25
N GLU A 81 12.51 -2.95 3.20
CA GLU A 81 12.86 -1.84 4.10
C GLU A 81 11.90 -0.64 3.91
N ALA A 82 11.60 -0.27 2.68
CA ALA A 82 10.64 0.79 2.37
C ALA A 82 9.21 0.44 2.87
N GLN A 83 8.80 -0.82 2.77
CA GLN A 83 7.53 -1.29 3.32
C GLN A 83 7.50 -1.26 4.84
N GLU A 84 8.59 -1.62 5.51
CA GLU A 84 8.70 -1.55 6.97
C GLU A 84 8.68 -0.11 7.47
N MET A 85 9.41 0.80 6.82
CA MET A 85 9.34 2.24 7.12
C MET A 85 7.92 2.80 6.91
N SER A 86 7.24 2.41 5.83
CA SER A 86 5.85 2.79 5.56
C SER A 86 4.89 2.22 6.60
N ARG A 87 5.13 1.00 7.10
CA ARG A 87 4.35 0.41 8.20
C ARG A 87 4.56 1.12 9.54
N MET A 88 5.74 1.70 9.76
CA MET A 88 6.03 2.46 10.99
C MET A 88 5.45 3.87 10.97
N ALA A 89 5.21 4.46 9.80
CA ALA A 89 4.55 5.74 9.68
C ALA A 89 3.12 5.68 10.25
N ILE A 90 2.72 6.71 10.98
CA ILE A 90 1.37 6.86 11.55
C ILE A 90 0.52 7.87 10.78
N THR A 91 1.06 8.43 9.72
CA THR A 91 0.47 9.50 8.92
C THR A 91 0.18 9.03 7.50
N ASP A 92 -0.95 9.43 6.94
CA ASP A 92 -1.27 9.20 5.53
C ASP A 92 -0.56 10.25 4.65
N PRO A 93 0.22 9.85 3.64
CA PRO A 93 1.04 10.78 2.85
C PRO A 93 0.21 11.71 1.95
N LEU A 94 -1.02 11.35 1.61
CA LEU A 94 -1.88 12.16 0.75
C LEU A 94 -2.61 13.26 1.51
N THR A 95 -3.18 12.89 2.66
CA THR A 95 -4.07 13.75 3.46
C THR A 95 -3.38 14.38 4.66
N HIS A 96 -2.19 13.90 5.05
CA HIS A 96 -1.46 14.26 6.27
C HIS A 96 -2.23 14.02 7.57
N LEU A 97 -3.37 13.34 7.50
CA LEU A 97 -4.07 12.83 8.68
C LEU A 97 -3.37 11.58 9.25
N MET A 98 -3.81 11.12 10.41
CA MET A 98 -3.45 9.78 10.86
C MET A 98 -3.87 8.75 9.81
N ASN A 99 -3.00 7.79 9.50
CA ASN A 99 -3.39 6.63 8.70
C ASN A 99 -4.15 5.63 9.58
N ARG A 100 -4.60 4.52 8.98
CA ARG A 100 -5.36 3.47 9.69
C ARG A 100 -4.66 3.02 10.97
N ARG A 101 -3.33 2.84 10.95
CA ARG A 101 -2.57 2.44 12.13
C ARG A 101 -2.57 3.53 13.20
N GLY A 102 -2.26 4.76 12.82
CA GLY A 102 -2.21 5.90 13.74
C GLY A 102 -3.54 6.16 14.42
N ILE A 103 -4.65 6.14 13.66
CA ILE A 103 -5.98 6.39 14.24
C ILE A 103 -6.46 5.20 15.09
N THR A 104 -6.05 3.96 14.77
CA THR A 104 -6.36 2.78 15.60
C THR A 104 -5.67 2.87 16.96
N VAL A 105 -4.38 3.24 17.00
CA VAL A 105 -3.66 3.50 18.26
C VAL A 105 -4.33 4.63 19.04
N GLY A 106 -4.69 5.73 18.34
CA GLY A 106 -5.40 6.85 18.98
C GLY A 106 -6.78 6.46 19.54
N LEU A 107 -7.45 5.48 18.93
CA LEU A 107 -8.72 4.95 19.44
C LEU A 107 -8.53 4.10 20.69
N LEU A 108 -7.52 3.22 20.72
CA LEU A 108 -7.20 2.42 21.89
C LEU A 108 -6.90 3.31 23.11
N ASP A 109 -6.10 4.36 22.91
CA ASP A 109 -5.80 5.33 23.97
C ASP A 109 -7.08 6.05 24.46
N ALA A 110 -7.94 6.48 23.55
CA ALA A 110 -9.19 7.16 23.89
C ALA A 110 -10.16 6.24 24.64
N MET A 111 -10.24 4.95 24.25
CA MET A 111 -11.06 3.94 24.94
C MET A 111 -10.53 3.72 26.36
N ALA A 112 -9.23 3.53 26.56
CA ALA A 112 -8.63 3.33 27.87
C ALA A 112 -8.87 4.54 28.79
N GLN A 113 -8.76 5.77 28.28
CA GLN A 113 -9.08 6.98 29.02
C GLN A 113 -10.58 7.07 29.37
N ALA A 114 -11.45 6.80 28.38
CA ALA A 114 -12.90 6.84 28.60
C ALA A 114 -13.35 5.81 29.65
N GLU A 115 -12.76 4.64 29.66
CA GLU A 115 -13.03 3.59 30.66
C GLU A 115 -12.54 3.99 32.05
N ARG A 116 -11.29 4.45 32.15
CA ARG A 116 -10.67 4.85 33.41
C ARG A 116 -11.41 6.01 34.09
N TYR A 117 -11.75 7.04 33.30
CA TYR A 117 -12.33 8.28 33.83
C TYR A 117 -13.85 8.33 33.72
N ARG A 118 -14.48 7.27 33.23
CA ARG A 118 -15.94 7.20 33.01
C ARG A 118 -16.47 8.35 32.15
N THR A 119 -15.70 8.80 31.18
CA THR A 119 -16.07 9.88 30.27
C THR A 119 -16.71 9.34 28.99
N PRO A 120 -17.67 10.07 28.41
CA PRO A 120 -18.27 9.62 27.13
C PRO A 120 -17.27 9.72 25.99
N LEU A 121 -17.28 8.73 25.12
CA LEU A 121 -16.48 8.66 23.91
C LEU A 121 -17.38 8.29 22.73
N ILE A 122 -17.29 9.05 21.65
CA ILE A 122 -17.95 8.75 20.36
C ILE A 122 -16.91 8.43 19.32
N ILE A 123 -17.21 7.45 18.49
CA ILE A 123 -16.51 7.26 17.22
C ILE A 123 -17.50 7.41 16.07
N ALA A 124 -17.00 7.85 14.92
CA ALA A 124 -17.75 7.93 13.69
C ALA A 124 -16.92 7.46 12.50
N MET A 125 -17.52 6.60 11.67
CA MET A 125 -16.97 6.21 10.37
C MET A 125 -17.65 7.06 9.30
N ALA A 126 -16.87 7.75 8.48
CA ALA A 126 -17.36 8.60 7.39
C ALA A 126 -16.79 8.09 6.06
N ASP A 127 -17.59 8.21 5.00
CA ASP A 127 -17.23 7.75 3.65
C ASP A 127 -17.78 8.74 2.62
N ILE A 128 -16.98 9.04 1.59
CA ILE A 128 -17.36 9.96 0.53
C ILE A 128 -18.31 9.25 -0.44
N ASP A 129 -19.53 9.73 -0.53
CA ASP A 129 -20.54 9.16 -1.39
C ASP A 129 -20.12 9.25 -2.87
N HIS A 130 -20.23 8.14 -3.61
CA HIS A 130 -19.93 8.05 -5.04
C HIS A 130 -18.48 8.41 -5.43
N PHE A 131 -17.53 8.25 -4.50
CA PHE A 131 -16.12 8.60 -4.76
C PHE A 131 -15.52 7.84 -5.95
N LYS A 132 -15.92 6.58 -6.15
CA LYS A 132 -15.50 5.80 -7.32
C LYS A 132 -15.90 6.48 -8.63
N GLU A 133 -17.11 7.02 -8.72
CA GLU A 133 -17.59 7.72 -9.92
C GLU A 133 -16.76 8.97 -10.22
N ILE A 134 -16.26 9.66 -9.20
CA ILE A 134 -15.32 10.77 -9.35
C ILE A 134 -14.00 10.30 -9.95
N ASN A 135 -13.44 9.21 -9.44
CA ASN A 135 -12.22 8.64 -9.99
C ASN A 135 -12.40 8.16 -11.43
N ASP A 136 -13.51 7.49 -11.72
CA ASP A 136 -13.81 6.96 -13.04
C ASP A 136 -14.05 8.09 -14.08
N THR A 137 -14.65 9.22 -13.64
CA THR A 137 -14.98 10.33 -14.53
C THR A 137 -13.83 11.33 -14.71
N TYR A 138 -13.12 11.68 -13.60
CA TYR A 138 -12.14 12.77 -13.58
C TYR A 138 -10.70 12.30 -13.32
N GLY A 139 -10.51 10.99 -13.15
CA GLY A 139 -9.23 10.35 -12.89
C GLY A 139 -8.77 10.45 -11.43
N HIS A 140 -7.85 9.57 -11.04
CA HIS A 140 -7.35 9.46 -9.66
C HIS A 140 -6.75 10.76 -9.10
N LYS A 141 -6.11 11.58 -9.95
CA LYS A 141 -5.58 12.89 -9.50
C LYS A 141 -6.68 13.86 -9.03
N ALA A 142 -7.88 13.74 -9.58
CA ALA A 142 -9.04 14.51 -9.14
C ALA A 142 -9.58 13.96 -7.81
N GLY A 143 -9.68 12.65 -7.66
CA GLY A 143 -10.00 12.00 -6.38
C GLY A 143 -9.05 12.39 -5.26
N ASP A 144 -7.74 12.43 -5.53
CA ASP A 144 -6.73 12.88 -4.57
C ASP A 144 -6.97 14.34 -4.11
N ARG A 145 -7.40 15.21 -5.02
CA ARG A 145 -7.76 16.61 -4.68
C ARG A 145 -9.01 16.66 -3.81
N VAL A 146 -10.02 15.85 -4.12
CA VAL A 146 -11.23 15.72 -3.28
C VAL A 146 -10.86 15.29 -1.87
N LEU A 147 -10.04 14.24 -1.73
CA LEU A 147 -9.61 13.75 -0.42
C LEU A 147 -8.92 14.84 0.41
N ARG A 148 -8.02 15.64 -0.19
CA ARG A 148 -7.38 16.77 0.51
C ARG A 148 -8.38 17.85 0.93
N GLN A 149 -9.34 18.19 0.07
CA GLN A 149 -10.36 19.20 0.38
C GLN A 149 -11.31 18.72 1.49
N VAL A 150 -11.75 17.46 1.44
CA VAL A 150 -12.56 16.83 2.50
C VAL A 150 -11.79 16.81 3.82
N THR A 151 -10.50 16.49 3.79
CA THR A 151 -9.62 16.52 4.97
C THR A 151 -9.58 17.91 5.62
N ALA A 152 -9.48 18.97 4.83
CA ALA A 152 -9.49 20.35 5.36
C ALA A 152 -10.81 20.65 6.07
N ILE A 153 -11.95 20.22 5.51
CA ILE A 153 -13.26 20.38 6.13
C ILE A 153 -13.37 19.61 7.47
N PHE A 154 -12.82 18.39 7.54
CA PHE A 154 -12.77 17.65 8.81
C PHE A 154 -11.95 18.39 9.86
N THR A 155 -10.75 18.84 9.48
CA THR A 155 -9.84 19.51 10.40
C THR A 155 -10.42 20.83 10.95
N GLU A 156 -11.14 21.58 10.12
CA GLU A 156 -11.82 22.81 10.55
C GLU A 156 -13.05 22.54 11.46
N ALA A 157 -13.74 21.43 11.20
CA ALA A 157 -14.94 21.08 11.96
C ALA A 157 -14.64 20.41 13.32
N LEU A 158 -13.46 19.86 13.52
CA LEU A 158 -13.07 19.16 14.73
C LEU A 158 -12.27 20.05 15.67
N ARG A 159 -12.44 19.84 16.98
CA ARG A 159 -11.74 20.57 18.02
C ARG A 159 -10.62 19.71 18.63
N MET A 160 -9.70 20.32 19.33
CA MET A 160 -8.87 19.57 20.26
C MET A 160 -9.76 19.10 21.45
N PRO A 161 -9.76 17.82 21.89
CA PRO A 161 -8.86 16.73 21.50
C PRO A 161 -9.45 15.73 20.47
N ASP A 162 -10.41 16.15 19.65
CA ASP A 162 -10.95 15.25 18.61
C ASP A 162 -9.84 14.84 17.64
N LYS A 163 -9.93 13.61 17.11
CA LYS A 163 -8.95 13.07 16.18
C LYS A 163 -9.67 12.58 14.92
N VAL A 164 -9.00 12.68 13.78
CA VAL A 164 -9.45 12.10 12.53
C VAL A 164 -8.30 11.41 11.83
N GLY A 165 -8.59 10.29 11.17
CA GLY A 165 -7.62 9.55 10.38
C GLY A 165 -8.26 8.94 9.16
N ARG A 166 -7.46 8.75 8.11
CA ARG A 166 -7.86 8.01 6.92
C ARG A 166 -7.80 6.52 7.21
N PHE A 167 -8.96 5.88 7.22
CA PHE A 167 -9.10 4.48 7.61
C PHE A 167 -9.05 3.52 6.41
N GLY A 168 -9.52 3.98 5.25
CA GLY A 168 -9.52 3.27 3.98
C GLY A 168 -9.25 4.21 2.81
N GLY A 169 -9.58 3.81 1.60
CA GLY A 169 -9.40 4.61 0.38
C GLY A 169 -10.10 5.97 0.47
N GLU A 170 -11.39 5.97 0.75
CA GLU A 170 -12.28 7.13 0.89
C GLU A 170 -12.97 7.20 2.25
N GLU A 171 -12.52 6.35 3.19
CA GLU A 171 -13.09 6.19 4.52
C GLU A 171 -12.24 6.91 5.57
N PHE A 172 -12.91 7.56 6.50
CA PHE A 172 -12.30 8.30 7.60
C PHE A 172 -12.91 7.87 8.94
N LEU A 173 -12.05 7.64 9.93
CA LEU A 173 -12.47 7.40 11.31
C LEU A 173 -12.25 8.67 12.14
N ILE A 174 -13.30 9.08 12.84
CA ILE A 174 -13.31 10.24 13.73
C ILE A 174 -13.48 9.74 15.17
N ILE A 175 -12.66 10.26 16.07
CA ILE A 175 -12.69 9.97 17.51
C ILE A 175 -13.02 11.26 18.23
N MET A 176 -14.08 11.27 19.04
CA MET A 176 -14.54 12.44 19.80
C MET A 176 -14.57 12.12 21.29
N PRO A 177 -13.45 12.31 22.02
CA PRO A 177 -13.39 12.12 23.46
C PRO A 177 -14.27 13.16 24.18
N HIS A 178 -14.71 12.82 25.41
CA HIS A 178 -15.53 13.68 26.27
C HIS A 178 -16.79 14.21 25.57
N THR A 179 -17.37 13.41 24.65
CA THR A 179 -18.47 13.82 23.79
C THR A 179 -19.64 12.85 23.94
N LYS A 180 -20.82 13.37 24.33
CA LYS A 180 -22.06 12.61 24.39
C LYS A 180 -22.65 12.43 22.99
N LEU A 181 -23.48 11.40 22.77
CA LEU A 181 -24.06 11.06 21.47
C LEU A 181 -24.74 12.24 20.77
N VAL A 182 -25.52 13.04 21.50
CA VAL A 182 -26.23 14.22 20.96
C VAL A 182 -25.23 15.28 20.44
N GLN A 183 -24.13 15.50 21.16
CA GLN A 183 -23.09 16.45 20.76
C GLN A 183 -22.30 15.93 19.56
N GLY A 184 -21.91 14.64 19.59
CA GLY A 184 -21.23 13.99 18.47
C GLY A 184 -22.07 14.04 17.18
N ARG A 185 -23.38 13.83 17.30
CA ARG A 185 -24.29 13.97 16.15
C ARG A 185 -24.30 15.39 15.58
N LYS A 186 -24.31 16.42 16.42
CA LYS A 186 -24.22 17.80 15.93
C LYS A 186 -22.92 18.08 15.17
N ILE A 187 -21.78 17.53 15.65
CA ILE A 187 -20.48 17.65 14.99
C ILE A 187 -20.53 16.90 13.64
N ALA A 188 -21.00 15.67 13.62
CA ALA A 188 -21.14 14.87 12.39
C ALA A 188 -22.04 15.54 11.35
N GLU A 189 -23.19 16.08 11.76
CA GLU A 189 -24.11 16.83 10.87
C GLU A 189 -23.47 18.11 10.34
N ARG A 190 -22.67 18.82 11.15
CA ARG A 190 -21.92 19.99 10.68
C ARG A 190 -20.92 19.60 9.58
N ILE A 191 -20.16 18.53 9.80
CA ILE A 191 -19.20 18.00 8.82
C ILE A 191 -19.94 17.61 7.53
N ARG A 192 -21.01 16.81 7.63
CA ARG A 192 -21.82 16.39 6.49
C ARG A 192 -22.35 17.60 5.71
N ALA A 193 -22.93 18.58 6.40
CA ALA A 193 -23.47 19.78 5.78
C ALA A 193 -22.38 20.65 5.14
N SER A 194 -21.21 20.75 5.76
CA SER A 194 -20.07 21.49 5.18
C SER A 194 -19.58 20.84 3.89
N VAL A 195 -19.42 19.51 3.86
CA VAL A 195 -19.04 18.79 2.63
C VAL A 195 -20.09 18.96 1.55
N SER A 196 -21.37 18.80 1.87
CA SER A 196 -22.47 18.94 0.90
C SER A 196 -22.59 20.34 0.29
N LYS A 197 -22.18 21.39 1.02
CA LYS A 197 -22.18 22.78 0.54
C LYS A 197 -20.90 23.19 -0.18
N TRP A 198 -19.82 22.41 0.03
CA TRP A 198 -18.54 22.75 -0.54
C TRP A 198 -18.55 22.58 -2.06
N LYS A 199 -17.91 23.51 -2.74
CA LYS A 199 -17.70 23.44 -4.19
C LYS A 199 -16.32 22.84 -4.45
N PHE A 200 -16.31 21.57 -4.86
CA PHE A 200 -15.06 20.86 -5.16
C PHE A 200 -14.57 21.23 -6.56
N GLU A 201 -13.44 21.94 -6.63
CA GLU A 201 -12.84 22.35 -7.89
C GLU A 201 -11.95 21.25 -8.46
N LEU A 202 -12.33 20.69 -9.62
CA LEU A 202 -11.62 19.64 -10.34
C LEU A 202 -11.17 20.15 -11.72
N GLY A 203 -10.11 20.96 -11.75
CA GLY A 203 -9.67 21.66 -12.96
C GLY A 203 -10.62 22.81 -13.32
N SER A 204 -11.23 22.76 -14.49
CA SER A 204 -12.23 23.74 -14.95
C SER A 204 -13.65 23.44 -14.50
N GLN A 205 -13.89 22.34 -13.81
CA GLN A 205 -15.23 21.89 -13.41
C GLN A 205 -15.40 22.00 -11.90
N THR A 206 -16.63 22.31 -11.47
CA THR A 206 -17.05 22.29 -10.09
C THR A 206 -18.02 21.14 -9.88
N VAL A 207 -17.75 20.27 -8.90
CA VAL A 207 -18.62 19.15 -8.53
C VAL A 207 -19.12 19.30 -7.10
N HIS A 208 -20.29 18.72 -6.84
CA HIS A 208 -20.85 18.61 -5.51
C HIS A 208 -20.75 17.16 -5.05
N LEU A 209 -20.26 16.99 -3.84
CA LEU A 209 -20.11 15.69 -3.20
C LEU A 209 -20.83 15.69 -1.87
N THR A 210 -21.18 14.51 -1.42
CA THR A 210 -21.72 14.31 -0.09
C THR A 210 -20.92 13.25 0.66
N ILE A 211 -21.14 13.16 1.96
CA ILE A 211 -20.60 12.09 2.80
C ILE A 211 -21.70 11.45 3.61
N SER A 212 -21.57 10.15 3.81
CA SER A 212 -22.36 9.40 4.77
C SER A 212 -21.56 9.14 6.03
N ILE A 213 -22.19 9.24 7.21
CA ILE A 213 -21.50 9.10 8.49
C ILE A 213 -22.30 8.13 9.38
N GLY A 214 -21.62 7.08 9.83
CA GLY A 214 -22.13 6.15 10.85
C GLY A 214 -21.42 6.37 12.17
N MET A 215 -22.14 6.45 13.27
CA MET A 215 -21.55 6.73 14.57
C MET A 215 -22.08 5.84 15.69
N THR A 216 -21.26 5.63 16.71
CA THR A 216 -21.62 4.90 17.92
C THR A 216 -20.94 5.48 19.14
N GLN A 217 -21.48 5.18 20.32
CA GLN A 217 -20.92 5.56 21.60
C GLN A 217 -20.25 4.35 22.24
N PHE A 218 -19.03 4.52 22.70
CA PHE A 218 -18.29 3.55 23.48
C PHE A 218 -18.99 3.27 24.82
N LYS A 219 -19.06 2.00 25.19
CA LYS A 219 -19.43 1.56 26.55
C LYS A 219 -18.23 0.84 27.18
N PRO A 220 -18.02 0.99 28.49
CA PRO A 220 -17.02 0.20 29.21
C PRO A 220 -17.16 -1.30 28.94
N GLY A 221 -16.04 -1.94 28.60
CA GLY A 221 -16.01 -3.36 28.22
C GLY A 221 -16.21 -3.64 26.73
N ASP A 222 -16.48 -2.64 25.88
CA ASP A 222 -16.45 -2.82 24.43
C ASP A 222 -15.00 -3.00 23.97
N ASP A 223 -14.76 -3.96 23.06
CA ASP A 223 -13.51 -4.06 22.31
C ASP A 223 -13.53 -3.14 21.08
N ILE A 224 -12.34 -2.91 20.52
CA ILE A 224 -12.17 -2.00 19.38
C ILE A 224 -12.89 -2.52 18.12
N GLU A 225 -12.89 -3.82 17.89
CA GLU A 225 -13.48 -4.45 16.71
C GLU A 225 -14.98 -4.31 16.72
N LYS A 226 -15.61 -4.56 17.88
CA LYS A 226 -17.05 -4.35 18.10
C LYS A 226 -17.42 -2.89 17.89
N LEU A 227 -16.64 -1.96 18.45
CA LEU A 227 -16.92 -0.54 18.38
C LEU A 227 -16.84 -0.02 16.93
N VAL A 228 -15.78 -0.38 16.20
CA VAL A 228 -15.61 -0.03 14.78
C VAL A 228 -16.69 -0.68 13.92
N SER A 229 -17.02 -1.97 14.16
CA SER A 229 -18.10 -2.68 13.45
C SER A 229 -19.47 -2.02 13.63
N LEU A 230 -19.76 -1.47 14.81
CA LEU A 230 -21.03 -0.75 15.05
C LEU A 230 -21.08 0.57 14.29
N ALA A 231 -19.98 1.32 14.25
CA ALA A 231 -19.90 2.55 13.45
C ALA A 231 -20.03 2.25 11.95
N ASP A 232 -19.40 1.17 11.47
CA ASP A 232 -19.50 0.72 10.09
C ASP A 232 -20.92 0.28 9.72
N LYS A 233 -21.61 -0.49 10.58
CA LYS A 233 -23.02 -0.84 10.39
C LYS A 233 -23.92 0.40 10.34
N ALA A 234 -23.64 1.42 11.15
CA ALA A 234 -24.37 2.68 11.10
C ALA A 234 -24.09 3.45 9.79
N LEU A 235 -22.84 3.43 9.29
CA LEU A 235 -22.49 3.98 7.99
C LEU A 235 -23.22 3.27 6.84
N TYR A 236 -23.28 1.96 6.89
CA TYR A 236 -24.03 1.17 5.91
C TYR A 236 -25.53 1.56 5.90
N ASP A 237 -26.14 1.77 7.09
CA ASP A 237 -27.53 2.25 7.17
C ASP A 237 -27.67 3.65 6.57
N ALA A 238 -26.71 4.56 6.80
CA ALA A 238 -26.71 5.89 6.19
C ALA A 238 -26.65 5.80 4.65
N LYS A 239 -25.78 4.94 4.11
CA LYS A 239 -25.70 4.70 2.66
C LYS A 239 -26.99 4.09 2.10
N LYS A 240 -27.60 3.13 2.79
CA LYS A 240 -28.91 2.55 2.41
C LYS A 240 -30.06 3.52 2.53
N GLY A 241 -30.04 4.41 3.50
CA GLY A 241 -31.05 5.42 3.74
C GLY A 241 -31.10 6.56 2.72
N GLY A 242 -30.28 6.50 1.68
CA GLY A 242 -30.25 7.51 0.61
C GLY A 242 -28.97 8.34 0.57
N ARG A 243 -27.96 7.97 1.34
CA ARG A 243 -26.67 8.70 1.46
C ARG A 243 -26.84 10.11 2.03
N ASN A 244 -25.75 10.87 2.12
CA ASN A 244 -25.76 12.21 2.70
C ASN A 244 -26.48 12.27 4.05
N LEU A 245 -26.25 11.31 4.91
CA LEU A 245 -26.94 11.09 6.19
C LEU A 245 -25.96 10.81 7.32
N VAL A 246 -26.37 11.18 8.54
CA VAL A 246 -25.74 10.77 9.78
C VAL A 246 -26.64 9.79 10.51
N VAL A 247 -26.17 8.57 10.69
CA VAL A 247 -26.87 7.52 11.44
C VAL A 247 -26.09 7.17 12.70
N ALA A 248 -26.78 7.03 13.82
CA ALA A 248 -26.18 6.61 15.08
C ALA A 248 -26.80 5.27 15.52
N ARG A 249 -25.93 4.29 15.84
CA ARG A 249 -26.32 3.05 16.49
C ARG A 249 -25.89 3.07 17.95
N LYS A 250 -26.71 2.57 18.84
CA LYS A 250 -26.36 2.35 20.24
C LYS A 250 -25.76 0.94 20.37
N THR A 251 -24.72 0.82 21.18
CA THR A 251 -24.23 -0.49 21.65
C THR A 251 -25.37 -1.12 22.48
N GLN A 252 -25.80 -2.32 22.12
CA GLN A 252 -26.74 -3.11 22.93
C GLN A 252 -26.04 -3.61 24.19
#